data_c84f20c6452aa56ea73ed57a3d55ff11
#
_entry.id   c84f20c6452aa56ea73ed57a3d55ff11
#
_cell.length_a   1.000
_cell.length_b   1.000
_cell.length_c   1.000
_cell.angle_alpha   90.00
_cell.angle_beta   90.00
_cell.angle_gamma   90.00
#
_symmetry.space_group_name_H-M   'P 1'
#
loop_
_entity.id
_entity.type
_entity.pdbx_description
1 polymer ?
#
loop_
_entity_poly.entity_id
_entity_poly.type
_entity_poly.pdbx_seq_one_letter_code
_entity_poly.pdbx_strand_id
1 'polypeptide(L)'
;MCGIAGWIDHSQDMSERIDLLNRMSETLDRRGPDENGLYVNRGAALMHRRLVVIDRENGKQPMSVRHKDTTYVIVYNGELYNTAELREELKASGFHFRGHSDTEVVLKSYIKYGADCCKKLNGIFAFAIYNTSDKSLFLCRDRIGVKPLFYYEYNGGLLFASEIKALLASKIVKPQIDEQGLNEIFFLGPARTPSFGVFKGVFELNPGECAMYRHSKLRRKKYYTVEAKEHTDNEVTTIEKTRYLLTDAIQRQLVSDVPLCFFLSGGLDSSIIVKTASMYNKEHKLGKINTYSVEYRDNEKYFQKSNFQPTPDYEFISMMSKNADTKHREIVLDNTLVCDALYESVQARDLPGYVDVDSSLLLFCKEIKQNYTVALSGECADELFGGYPWYHNHEILFEDCFPWSKSQDIRRSILRDGVLKNGEEYVRQRYLDTISLAPKLKSDTDLDRRMREMFYLNFYWFMQCLLERKDRCSMFSGLEVRVPFCDYRLVEYAYNMPWELKAWGNREKGIVRKAFEDILPEEICWRKKSPYPKTHNPIYFNECVKRVRKILKKRSILNELLDSKGIEDIIENPDKITNPWYGQLMKAPQILAYIIELDYWFDKYNVEIV
;
A
#
# COMPACT_ATOMS: atom_id res chain seq x y z
N MET A 1 -3.49 -3.76 13.35
CA MET A 1 -4.15 -2.71 12.54
C MET A 1 -5.63 -3.01 12.35
N CYS A 2 -6.43 -2.02 11.92
CA CYS A 2 -7.87 -2.03 12.12
C CYS A 2 -8.64 -1.71 10.84
N GLY A 3 -9.96 -1.78 10.89
CA GLY A 3 -10.87 -1.19 9.93
C GLY A 3 -11.63 -0.05 10.59
N ILE A 4 -11.68 1.12 9.95
CA ILE A 4 -12.47 2.26 10.40
C ILE A 4 -13.50 2.66 9.37
N ALA A 5 -14.66 3.11 9.83
CA ALA A 5 -15.68 3.73 8.99
C ALA A 5 -16.46 4.77 9.80
N GLY A 6 -17.15 5.66 9.11
CA GLY A 6 -18.05 6.60 9.76
C GLY A 6 -19.00 7.28 8.79
N TRP A 7 -20.06 7.79 9.37
CA TRP A 7 -21.13 8.49 8.68
C TRP A 7 -21.53 9.73 9.47
N ILE A 8 -21.37 10.91 8.88
CA ILE A 8 -21.76 12.20 9.46
C ILE A 8 -22.87 12.79 8.60
N ASP A 9 -24.03 12.97 9.17
CA ASP A 9 -25.16 13.67 8.54
C ASP A 9 -26.06 14.27 9.62
N HIS A 10 -25.97 15.56 9.83
CA HIS A 10 -26.70 16.25 10.90
C HIS A 10 -28.20 16.44 10.61
N SER A 11 -28.66 16.10 9.40
CA SER A 11 -30.07 16.11 9.03
C SER A 11 -30.81 14.82 9.41
N GLN A 12 -30.07 13.75 9.76
CA GLN A 12 -30.61 12.42 10.06
C GLN A 12 -30.31 12.02 11.51
N ASP A 13 -31.12 11.10 12.05
CA ASP A 13 -30.79 10.42 13.30
C ASP A 13 -30.07 9.10 13.00
N MET A 14 -28.78 9.04 13.32
CA MET A 14 -27.95 7.84 13.06
C MET A 14 -28.38 6.65 13.90
N SER A 15 -29.09 6.83 15.01
CA SER A 15 -29.62 5.73 15.81
C SER A 15 -30.71 4.93 15.08
N GLU A 16 -31.37 5.53 14.07
CA GLU A 16 -32.36 4.85 13.22
C GLU A 16 -31.70 4.07 12.07
N ARG A 17 -30.38 4.16 11.91
CA ARG A 17 -29.59 3.54 10.83
C ARG A 17 -28.72 2.37 11.27
N ILE A 18 -28.93 1.84 12.46
CA ILE A 18 -28.07 0.82 13.10
C ILE A 18 -27.81 -0.38 12.17
N ASP A 19 -28.80 -0.86 11.44
CA ASP A 19 -28.63 -1.99 10.50
C ASP A 19 -27.69 -1.67 9.34
N LEU A 20 -27.71 -0.43 8.83
CA LEU A 20 -26.78 0.03 7.79
C LEU A 20 -25.38 0.20 8.35
N LEU A 21 -25.26 0.79 9.53
CA LEU A 21 -23.97 0.98 10.23
C LEU A 21 -23.30 -0.38 10.53
N ASN A 22 -24.08 -1.35 10.98
CA ASN A 22 -23.58 -2.71 11.21
C ASN A 22 -23.10 -3.36 9.89
N ARG A 23 -23.87 -3.27 8.80
CA ARG A 23 -23.45 -3.78 7.48
C ARG A 23 -22.15 -3.11 7.00
N MET A 24 -22.02 -1.79 7.14
CA MET A 24 -20.77 -1.09 6.82
C MET A 24 -19.60 -1.64 7.66
N SER A 25 -19.82 -1.79 8.96
CA SER A 25 -18.81 -2.34 9.89
C SER A 25 -18.41 -3.77 9.54
N GLU A 26 -19.36 -4.65 9.25
CA GLU A 26 -19.15 -6.07 8.91
C GLU A 26 -18.26 -6.27 7.67
N THR A 27 -18.30 -5.35 6.71
CA THR A 27 -17.42 -5.43 5.53
C THR A 27 -15.93 -5.32 5.89
N LEU A 28 -15.62 -4.80 7.08
CA LEU A 28 -14.27 -4.58 7.58
C LEU A 28 -13.79 -5.69 8.55
N ASP A 29 -14.57 -6.73 8.79
CA ASP A 29 -14.27 -7.82 9.74
C ASP A 29 -12.91 -8.46 9.50
N ARG A 30 -12.55 -8.66 8.23
CA ARG A 30 -11.27 -9.26 7.83
C ARG A 30 -10.07 -8.44 8.33
N ARG A 31 -10.20 -7.10 8.34
CA ARG A 31 -9.14 -6.20 8.83
C ARG A 31 -8.98 -6.27 10.34
N GLY A 32 -10.08 -6.37 11.06
CA GLY A 32 -10.10 -6.35 12.52
C GLY A 32 -11.06 -7.38 13.10
N PRO A 33 -10.63 -8.66 13.16
CA PRO A 33 -11.50 -9.76 13.58
C PRO A 33 -11.67 -9.88 15.10
N ASP A 34 -10.85 -9.18 15.91
CA ASP A 34 -10.77 -9.45 17.34
C ASP A 34 -11.85 -8.73 18.15
N GLU A 35 -12.19 -7.49 17.78
CA GLU A 35 -13.19 -6.68 18.48
C GLU A 35 -13.94 -5.77 17.51
N ASN A 36 -15.19 -5.42 17.85
CA ASN A 36 -15.95 -4.40 17.17
C ASN A 36 -16.37 -3.29 18.13
N GLY A 37 -16.55 -2.08 17.61
CA GLY A 37 -17.04 -0.96 18.38
C GLY A 37 -17.83 0.01 17.52
N LEU A 38 -18.85 0.61 18.13
CA LEU A 38 -19.75 1.55 17.50
C LEU A 38 -20.02 2.73 18.45
N TYR A 39 -19.80 3.94 17.97
CA TYR A 39 -20.28 5.16 18.59
C TYR A 39 -21.37 5.75 17.72
N VAL A 40 -22.51 6.08 18.30
CA VAL A 40 -23.64 6.68 17.59
C VAL A 40 -24.20 7.83 18.40
N ASN A 41 -24.48 8.93 17.73
CA ASN A 41 -25.33 10.00 18.22
C ASN A 41 -26.27 10.48 17.08
N ARG A 42 -27.08 11.51 17.33
CA ARG A 42 -28.10 11.93 16.37
C ARG A 42 -27.54 12.26 14.98
N GLY A 43 -26.32 12.82 14.85
CA GLY A 43 -25.79 13.27 13.54
C GLY A 43 -24.47 12.64 13.15
N ALA A 44 -23.99 11.63 13.91
CA ALA A 44 -22.71 11.00 13.66
C ALA A 44 -22.66 9.55 14.12
N ALA A 45 -22.06 8.71 13.30
CA ALA A 45 -21.69 7.34 13.66
C ALA A 45 -20.23 7.07 13.31
N LEU A 46 -19.50 6.44 14.23
CA LEU A 46 -18.13 5.98 14.02
C LEU A 46 -18.04 4.50 14.34
N MET A 47 -17.46 3.72 13.43
CA MET A 47 -17.34 2.27 13.50
C MET A 47 -15.88 1.87 13.51
N HIS A 48 -15.57 0.84 14.29
CA HIS A 48 -14.22 0.31 14.40
C HIS A 48 -14.22 -1.22 14.43
N ARG A 49 -13.34 -1.84 13.64
CA ARG A 49 -13.00 -3.26 13.68
C ARG A 49 -11.54 -3.40 14.07
N ARG A 50 -11.27 -4.04 15.18
CA ARG A 50 -9.95 -4.06 15.81
C ARG A 50 -9.20 -5.35 15.54
N LEU A 51 -7.96 -5.22 15.10
CA LEU A 51 -6.93 -6.22 15.24
C LEU A 51 -6.07 -5.82 16.44
N VAL A 52 -6.04 -6.64 17.48
CA VAL A 52 -5.34 -6.33 18.73
C VAL A 52 -3.84 -6.55 18.55
N VAL A 53 -3.06 -5.47 18.60
CA VAL A 53 -1.60 -5.47 18.48
C VAL A 53 -0.96 -4.85 19.71
N ILE A 54 -1.49 -3.71 20.20
CA ILE A 54 -1.00 -2.98 21.38
C ILE A 54 -2.17 -2.71 22.31
N ASP A 55 -1.94 -2.86 23.62
CA ASP A 55 -2.86 -2.54 24.73
C ASP A 55 -4.27 -3.14 24.56
N ARG A 56 -4.37 -4.46 24.72
CA ARG A 56 -5.63 -5.19 24.57
C ARG A 56 -6.76 -4.57 25.41
N GLU A 57 -6.48 -4.17 26.64
CA GLU A 57 -7.51 -3.72 27.58
C GLU A 57 -7.94 -2.27 27.35
N ASN A 58 -6.99 -1.35 27.17
CA ASN A 58 -7.26 0.10 27.10
C ASN A 58 -7.22 0.65 25.67
N GLY A 59 -6.88 -0.17 24.66
CA GLY A 59 -6.86 0.25 23.24
C GLY A 59 -8.19 0.08 22.53
N LYS A 60 -9.31 -0.15 23.23
CA LYS A 60 -10.65 -0.31 22.62
C LYS A 60 -11.11 0.97 21.93
N GLN A 61 -11.80 0.81 20.80
CA GLN A 61 -12.28 1.89 19.97
C GLN A 61 -13.73 1.64 19.49
N PRO A 62 -14.52 2.70 19.19
CA PRO A 62 -14.17 4.12 19.25
C PRO A 62 -13.77 4.57 20.66
N MET A 63 -12.64 5.30 20.76
CA MET A 63 -12.14 5.76 22.06
C MET A 63 -12.60 7.21 22.31
N SER A 64 -13.09 7.48 23.53
CA SER A 64 -13.61 8.80 23.90
C SER A 64 -12.78 9.41 25.03
N VAL A 65 -12.47 10.71 24.88
CA VAL A 65 -11.85 11.52 25.94
C VAL A 65 -12.66 12.80 26.11
N ARG A 66 -13.09 13.07 27.34
CA ARG A 66 -13.68 14.36 27.72
C ARG A 66 -12.55 15.31 28.13
N HIS A 67 -12.52 16.45 27.49
CA HIS A 67 -11.62 17.56 27.83
C HIS A 67 -12.43 18.84 27.96
N LYS A 68 -12.45 19.43 29.18
CA LYS A 68 -13.37 20.52 29.54
C LYS A 68 -14.82 20.09 29.25
N ASP A 69 -15.56 20.88 28.48
CA ASP A 69 -16.97 20.64 28.15
C ASP A 69 -17.17 19.86 26.84
N THR A 70 -16.09 19.40 26.20
CA THR A 70 -16.12 18.71 24.93
C THR A 70 -15.69 17.26 25.05
N THR A 71 -16.44 16.34 24.42
CA THR A 71 -16.01 14.95 24.23
C THR A 71 -15.46 14.81 22.81
N TYR A 72 -14.27 14.25 22.71
CA TYR A 72 -13.64 13.87 21.45
C TYR A 72 -13.68 12.35 21.29
N VAL A 73 -14.08 11.88 20.12
CA VAL A 73 -14.20 10.45 19.83
C VAL A 73 -13.34 10.10 18.63
N ILE A 74 -12.42 9.15 18.78
CA ILE A 74 -11.50 8.71 17.72
C ILE A 74 -11.83 7.29 17.25
N VAL A 75 -11.68 7.07 15.94
CA VAL A 75 -11.42 5.77 15.32
C VAL A 75 -10.09 5.85 14.56
N TYR A 76 -9.20 4.88 14.81
CA TYR A 76 -7.81 4.91 14.36
C TYR A 76 -7.41 3.54 13.81
N ASN A 77 -6.83 3.55 12.63
CA ASN A 77 -6.21 2.41 11.98
C ASN A 77 -4.75 2.74 11.73
N GLY A 78 -3.83 2.22 12.53
CA GLY A 78 -2.42 2.53 12.36
C GLY A 78 -1.54 2.10 13.52
N GLU A 79 -0.27 2.53 13.44
CA GLU A 79 0.76 2.40 14.46
C GLU A 79 1.58 3.70 14.52
N LEU A 80 1.73 4.23 15.73
CA LEU A 80 2.50 5.44 15.99
C LEU A 80 3.88 5.08 16.56
N TYR A 81 4.94 5.34 15.82
CA TYR A 81 6.30 4.91 16.16
C TYR A 81 7.03 5.84 17.14
N ASN A 82 6.55 7.09 17.30
CA ASN A 82 7.05 8.04 18.30
C ASN A 82 6.09 8.22 19.48
N THR A 83 5.39 7.14 19.85
CA THR A 83 4.41 7.13 20.95
C THR A 83 5.02 7.52 22.28
N ALA A 84 6.23 7.04 22.60
CA ALA A 84 6.89 7.31 23.88
C ALA A 84 7.23 8.80 24.03
N GLU A 85 7.84 9.39 23.02
CA GLU A 85 8.24 10.81 23.02
C GLU A 85 7.03 11.74 23.15
N LEU A 86 5.97 11.49 22.37
CA LEU A 86 4.76 12.30 22.43
C LEU A 86 4.01 12.12 23.75
N ARG A 87 4.01 10.92 24.32
CA ARG A 87 3.41 10.65 25.61
C ARG A 87 4.05 11.48 26.72
N GLU A 88 5.37 11.53 26.75
CA GLU A 88 6.09 12.36 27.74
C GLU A 88 5.84 13.87 27.54
N GLU A 89 5.83 14.35 26.29
CA GLU A 89 5.49 15.73 25.97
C GLU A 89 4.05 16.10 26.41
N LEU A 90 3.11 15.18 26.25
CA LEU A 90 1.72 15.37 26.67
C LEU A 90 1.57 15.30 28.20
N LYS A 91 2.27 14.38 28.87
CA LYS A 91 2.30 14.33 30.36
C LYS A 91 2.85 15.62 30.96
N ALA A 92 3.96 16.14 30.40
CA ALA A 92 4.52 17.42 30.81
C ALA A 92 3.53 18.59 30.62
N SER A 93 2.52 18.43 29.75
CA SER A 93 1.44 19.39 29.52
C SER A 93 0.17 19.11 30.34
N GLY A 94 0.23 18.20 31.31
CA GLY A 94 -0.86 17.90 32.24
C GLY A 94 -1.85 16.84 31.75
N PHE A 95 -1.56 16.11 30.67
CA PHE A 95 -2.41 15.00 30.24
C PHE A 95 -2.08 13.71 31.01
N HIS A 96 -3.11 13.01 31.46
CA HIS A 96 -3.00 11.70 32.09
C HIS A 96 -3.41 10.60 31.13
N PHE A 97 -2.84 9.40 31.22
CA PHE A 97 -3.10 8.28 30.34
C PHE A 97 -3.66 7.09 31.14
N ARG A 98 -4.60 6.35 30.55
CA ARG A 98 -5.21 5.16 31.16
C ARG A 98 -4.40 3.90 30.86
N GLY A 99 -3.85 3.81 29.65
CA GLY A 99 -3.10 2.66 29.18
C GLY A 99 -1.84 3.05 28.42
N HIS A 100 -1.27 2.12 27.68
CA HIS A 100 -0.09 2.35 26.83
C HIS A 100 -0.41 2.43 25.34
N SER A 101 -1.70 2.41 24.96
CA SER A 101 -2.15 2.54 23.58
C SER A 101 -1.67 3.84 22.91
N ASP A 102 -1.23 3.72 21.68
CA ASP A 102 -0.89 4.84 20.80
C ASP A 102 -2.15 5.64 20.39
N THR A 103 -3.32 4.99 20.26
CA THR A 103 -4.61 5.64 19.99
C THR A 103 -4.90 6.77 20.97
N GLU A 104 -4.64 6.56 22.26
CA GLU A 104 -4.83 7.59 23.30
C GLU A 104 -3.86 8.77 23.09
N VAL A 105 -2.62 8.48 22.65
CA VAL A 105 -1.62 9.51 22.33
C VAL A 105 -2.05 10.35 21.14
N VAL A 106 -2.54 9.73 20.06
CA VAL A 106 -3.06 10.44 18.88
C VAL A 106 -4.23 11.34 19.26
N LEU A 107 -5.20 10.84 20.03
CA LEU A 107 -6.38 11.62 20.44
C LEU A 107 -5.98 12.81 21.30
N LYS A 108 -5.09 12.62 22.28
CA LYS A 108 -4.62 13.71 23.15
C LYS A 108 -3.71 14.69 22.42
N SER A 109 -2.95 14.25 21.44
CA SER A 109 -2.20 15.14 20.55
C SER A 109 -3.14 16.06 19.77
N TYR A 110 -4.25 15.53 19.25
CA TYR A 110 -5.26 16.36 18.58
C TYR A 110 -5.93 17.36 19.55
N ILE A 111 -6.26 16.93 20.76
CA ILE A 111 -6.85 17.82 21.78
C ILE A 111 -5.91 18.99 22.10
N LYS A 112 -4.59 18.73 22.15
CA LYS A 112 -3.59 19.75 22.48
C LYS A 112 -3.24 20.66 21.30
N TYR A 113 -3.01 20.08 20.11
CA TYR A 113 -2.43 20.78 18.96
C TYR A 113 -3.42 21.02 17.82
N GLY A 114 -4.68 20.54 17.93
CA GLY A 114 -5.64 20.59 16.83
C GLY A 114 -5.12 19.85 15.60
N ALA A 115 -5.39 20.38 14.42
CA ALA A 115 -4.96 19.79 13.15
C ALA A 115 -3.42 19.71 12.98
N ASP A 116 -2.65 20.54 13.68
CA ASP A 116 -1.18 20.52 13.61
C ASP A 116 -0.57 19.29 14.31
N CYS A 117 -1.36 18.49 15.03
CA CYS A 117 -0.91 17.20 15.56
C CYS A 117 -0.32 16.31 14.47
N CYS A 118 -0.88 16.32 13.25
CA CYS A 118 -0.42 15.51 12.12
C CYS A 118 1.08 15.69 11.82
N LYS A 119 1.62 16.89 12.03
CA LYS A 119 3.03 17.21 11.81
C LYS A 119 3.96 16.57 12.84
N LYS A 120 3.44 16.22 14.01
CA LYS A 120 4.20 15.62 15.12
C LYS A 120 4.20 14.10 15.10
N LEU A 121 3.21 13.48 14.44
CA LEU A 121 3.07 12.03 14.39
C LEU A 121 4.11 11.40 13.45
N ASN A 122 4.88 10.42 13.93
CA ASN A 122 5.68 9.53 13.09
C ASN A 122 5.08 8.13 13.16
N GLY A 123 4.51 7.65 12.05
CA GLY A 123 3.81 6.37 12.01
C GLY A 123 3.10 6.16 10.68
N ILE A 124 2.43 5.03 10.60
CA ILE A 124 1.54 4.64 9.50
C ILE A 124 0.11 4.65 10.02
N PHE A 125 -0.76 5.52 9.50
CA PHE A 125 -2.08 5.70 10.08
C PHE A 125 -3.12 6.31 9.14
N ALA A 126 -4.38 5.97 9.44
CA ALA A 126 -5.55 6.72 9.03
C ALA A 126 -6.48 6.83 10.24
N PHE A 127 -7.00 8.02 10.54
CA PHE A 127 -7.91 8.20 11.66
C PHE A 127 -8.96 9.27 11.41
N ALA A 128 -10.02 9.19 12.21
CA ALA A 128 -11.08 10.19 12.27
C ALA A 128 -11.35 10.57 13.73
N ILE A 129 -11.49 11.88 14.00
CA ILE A 129 -11.83 12.40 15.33
C ILE A 129 -13.07 13.26 15.21
N TYR A 130 -14.12 12.88 15.94
CA TYR A 130 -15.37 13.63 16.03
C TYR A 130 -15.37 14.48 17.30
N ASN A 131 -15.68 15.77 17.14
CA ASN A 131 -15.89 16.74 18.24
C ASN A 131 -17.39 16.88 18.48
N THR A 132 -17.86 16.47 19.66
CA THR A 132 -19.30 16.46 19.97
C THR A 132 -19.89 17.84 20.19
N SER A 133 -19.09 18.85 20.55
CA SER A 133 -19.58 20.21 20.86
C SER A 133 -19.86 21.01 19.58
N ASP A 134 -18.92 21.06 18.66
CA ASP A 134 -19.05 21.80 17.41
C ASP A 134 -19.47 20.92 16.22
N LYS A 135 -19.66 19.60 16.48
CA LYS A 135 -20.10 18.60 15.51
C LYS A 135 -19.18 18.49 14.28
N SER A 136 -17.90 18.80 14.43
CA SER A 136 -16.90 18.66 13.39
C SER A 136 -16.28 17.29 13.38
N LEU A 137 -15.86 16.84 12.18
CA LEU A 137 -15.07 15.63 12.00
C LEU A 137 -13.72 16.00 11.39
N PHE A 138 -12.64 15.57 12.02
CA PHE A 138 -11.29 15.68 11.51
C PHE A 138 -10.82 14.32 10.97
N LEU A 139 -10.34 14.27 9.72
CA LEU A 139 -9.78 13.10 9.05
C LEU A 139 -8.29 13.33 8.83
N CYS A 140 -7.48 12.30 8.96
CA CYS A 140 -6.05 12.38 8.66
C CYS A 140 -5.52 11.05 8.12
N ARG A 141 -4.68 11.14 7.08
CA ARG A 141 -3.92 10.02 6.51
C ARG A 141 -2.44 10.27 6.68
N ASP A 142 -1.65 9.22 6.94
CA ASP A 142 -0.21 9.33 7.15
C ASP A 142 0.55 9.94 5.96
N ARG A 143 1.80 10.39 6.22
CA ARG A 143 2.62 11.12 5.24
C ARG A 143 2.88 10.36 3.96
N ILE A 144 2.99 9.04 4.04
CA ILE A 144 3.37 8.17 2.94
C ILE A 144 2.14 7.53 2.29
N GLY A 145 0.98 7.54 3.00
CA GLY A 145 -0.26 6.95 2.56
C GLY A 145 -0.28 5.42 2.69
N VAL A 146 0.42 4.88 3.69
CA VAL A 146 0.44 3.43 3.95
C VAL A 146 -0.94 2.92 4.32
N LYS A 147 -1.72 3.71 5.09
CA LYS A 147 -3.07 3.33 5.47
C LYS A 147 -4.12 3.98 4.58
N PRO A 148 -5.10 3.21 4.06
CA PRO A 148 -6.14 3.75 3.20
C PRO A 148 -7.18 4.56 3.99
N LEU A 149 -7.72 5.62 3.38
CA LEU A 149 -8.83 6.38 3.91
C LEU A 149 -9.67 6.97 2.78
N PHE A 150 -10.71 6.24 2.38
CA PHE A 150 -11.67 6.65 1.36
C PHE A 150 -12.78 7.50 1.97
N TYR A 151 -13.36 8.39 1.15
CA TYR A 151 -14.51 9.19 1.54
C TYR A 151 -15.46 9.44 0.37
N TYR A 152 -16.70 9.76 0.72
CA TYR A 152 -17.75 10.17 -0.20
C TYR A 152 -18.54 11.32 0.42
N GLU A 153 -18.53 12.47 -0.26
CA GLU A 153 -19.28 13.66 0.15
C GLU A 153 -20.57 13.76 -0.66
N TYR A 154 -21.67 13.97 0.01
CA TYR A 154 -22.97 14.17 -0.63
C TYR A 154 -23.70 15.33 0.04
N ASN A 155 -24.85 15.77 -0.52
CA ASN A 155 -25.58 16.92 -0.01
C ASN A 155 -26.01 16.72 1.46
N GLY A 156 -25.32 17.38 2.36
CA GLY A 156 -25.56 17.35 3.80
C GLY A 156 -24.83 16.28 4.60
N GLY A 157 -24.06 15.38 3.95
CA GLY A 157 -23.38 14.29 4.64
C GLY A 157 -21.99 13.94 4.12
N LEU A 158 -21.27 13.19 4.93
CA LEU A 158 -19.96 12.64 4.64
C LEU A 158 -19.89 11.17 5.11
N LEU A 159 -19.46 10.28 4.25
CA LEU A 159 -19.06 8.92 4.56
C LEU A 159 -17.54 8.81 4.47
N PHE A 160 -16.92 8.03 5.33
CA PHE A 160 -15.51 7.65 5.21
C PHE A 160 -15.30 6.20 5.63
N ALA A 161 -14.28 5.54 5.07
CA ALA A 161 -13.91 4.18 5.45
C ALA A 161 -12.48 3.82 5.03
N SER A 162 -11.91 2.80 5.68
CA SER A 162 -10.66 2.15 5.25
C SER A 162 -10.80 1.46 3.88
N GLU A 163 -12.01 1.02 3.50
CA GLU A 163 -12.25 0.24 2.30
C GLU A 163 -13.53 0.70 1.59
N ILE A 164 -13.52 0.65 0.25
CA ILE A 164 -14.62 1.13 -0.60
C ILE A 164 -15.90 0.30 -0.36
N LYS A 165 -15.77 -1.02 -0.14
CA LYS A 165 -16.91 -1.89 0.16
C LYS A 165 -17.75 -1.42 1.35
N ALA A 166 -17.12 -0.77 2.34
CA ALA A 166 -17.84 -0.21 3.48
C ALA A 166 -18.65 1.03 3.09
N LEU A 167 -18.15 1.86 2.16
CA LEU A 167 -18.91 2.98 1.61
C LEU A 167 -20.11 2.47 0.78
N LEU A 168 -19.92 1.46 -0.07
CA LEU A 168 -20.98 0.86 -0.88
C LEU A 168 -22.06 0.21 -0.01
N ALA A 169 -21.69 -0.40 1.12
CA ALA A 169 -22.64 -1.02 2.06
C ALA A 169 -23.60 -0.02 2.71
N SER A 170 -23.29 1.27 2.71
CA SER A 170 -24.17 2.35 3.16
C SER A 170 -25.43 2.50 2.29
N LYS A 171 -25.40 2.03 1.04
CA LYS A 171 -26.39 2.22 -0.02
C LYS A 171 -26.58 3.69 -0.47
N ILE A 172 -25.85 4.63 0.13
CA ILE A 172 -25.76 6.02 -0.36
C ILE A 172 -24.83 6.07 -1.56
N VAL A 173 -23.67 5.40 -1.47
CA VAL A 173 -22.74 5.25 -2.57
C VAL A 173 -23.22 4.14 -3.49
N LYS A 174 -23.42 4.49 -4.75
CA LYS A 174 -23.80 3.52 -5.79
C LYS A 174 -22.55 2.96 -6.46
N PRO A 175 -22.55 1.69 -6.88
CA PRO A 175 -21.44 1.08 -7.60
C PRO A 175 -21.40 1.52 -9.06
N GLN A 176 -21.34 2.83 -9.30
CA GLN A 176 -21.33 3.44 -10.62
C GLN A 176 -19.96 3.91 -11.01
N ILE A 177 -19.58 3.68 -12.28
CA ILE A 177 -18.36 4.22 -12.89
C ILE A 177 -18.74 5.00 -14.17
N ASP A 178 -17.98 6.04 -14.41
CA ASP A 178 -18.05 6.84 -15.64
C ASP A 178 -16.85 6.57 -16.54
N GLU A 179 -16.72 7.31 -17.64
CA GLU A 179 -15.60 7.19 -18.58
C GLU A 179 -14.26 7.36 -17.89
N GLN A 180 -14.15 8.25 -16.88
CA GLN A 180 -12.93 8.40 -16.10
C GLN A 180 -12.60 7.11 -15.31
N GLY A 181 -13.58 6.53 -14.61
CA GLY A 181 -13.41 5.26 -13.90
C GLY A 181 -13.00 4.12 -14.81
N LEU A 182 -13.57 4.05 -16.03
CA LEU A 182 -13.17 3.06 -17.03
C LEU A 182 -11.73 3.27 -17.50
N ASN A 183 -11.30 4.52 -17.75
CA ASN A 183 -9.91 4.81 -18.11
C ASN A 183 -8.92 4.42 -16.99
N GLU A 184 -9.28 4.63 -15.73
CA GLU A 184 -8.48 4.16 -14.59
C GLU A 184 -8.28 2.64 -14.63
N ILE A 185 -9.35 1.89 -14.85
CA ILE A 185 -9.32 0.41 -14.85
C ILE A 185 -8.58 -0.14 -16.07
N PHE A 186 -8.88 0.34 -17.28
CA PHE A 186 -8.35 -0.26 -18.50
C PHE A 186 -6.98 0.27 -18.91
N PHE A 187 -6.67 1.55 -18.67
CA PHE A 187 -5.43 2.16 -19.14
C PHE A 187 -4.39 2.42 -18.06
N LEU A 188 -4.79 2.62 -16.79
CA LEU A 188 -3.88 2.81 -15.67
C LEU A 188 -3.76 1.60 -14.76
N GLY A 189 -4.83 0.78 -14.64
CA GLY A 189 -4.83 -0.39 -13.76
C GLY A 189 -3.61 -1.31 -13.93
N PRO A 190 -3.11 -1.89 -12.84
CA PRO A 190 -3.62 -1.97 -11.47
C PRO A 190 -3.36 -0.73 -10.59
N ALA A 191 -2.64 0.28 -11.09
CA ALA A 191 -2.55 1.59 -10.43
C ALA A 191 -3.82 2.41 -10.65
N ARG A 192 -3.93 3.53 -9.96
CA ARG A 192 -4.98 4.52 -10.14
C ARG A 192 -4.46 5.93 -9.84
N THR A 193 -5.12 6.93 -10.39
CA THR A 193 -4.78 8.33 -10.11
C THR A 193 -4.85 8.59 -8.59
N PRO A 194 -3.80 9.20 -8.00
CA PRO A 194 -3.81 9.56 -6.58
C PRO A 194 -5.07 10.29 -6.18
N SER A 195 -5.66 9.91 -5.06
CA SER A 195 -6.95 10.35 -4.51
C SER A 195 -8.21 9.92 -5.26
N PHE A 196 -8.15 9.25 -6.40
CA PHE A 196 -9.33 8.82 -7.13
C PHE A 196 -9.76 7.39 -6.73
N GLY A 197 -11.03 7.22 -6.36
CA GLY A 197 -11.57 5.95 -5.85
C GLY A 197 -12.22 5.06 -6.92
N VAL A 198 -12.10 5.40 -8.21
CA VAL A 198 -12.67 4.71 -9.40
C VAL A 198 -14.20 4.79 -9.46
N PHE A 199 -14.92 4.43 -8.40
CA PHE A 199 -16.37 4.63 -8.34
C PHE A 199 -16.72 6.12 -8.29
N LYS A 200 -17.74 6.51 -9.03
CA LYS A 200 -18.18 7.90 -9.17
C LYS A 200 -18.42 8.58 -7.83
N GLY A 201 -17.71 9.69 -7.59
CA GLY A 201 -17.79 10.47 -6.36
C GLY A 201 -17.04 9.88 -5.15
N VAL A 202 -16.44 8.70 -5.28
CA VAL A 202 -15.57 8.13 -4.25
C VAL A 202 -14.16 8.68 -4.41
N PHE A 203 -13.61 9.20 -3.33
CA PHE A 203 -12.24 9.72 -3.28
C PHE A 203 -11.46 9.08 -2.13
N GLU A 204 -10.14 9.21 -2.17
CA GLU A 204 -9.24 8.85 -1.09
C GLU A 204 -8.46 10.10 -0.64
N LEU A 205 -8.18 10.27 0.65
CA LEU A 205 -7.23 11.30 1.07
C LEU A 205 -5.84 10.98 0.53
N ASN A 206 -5.16 11.99 0.00
CA ASN A 206 -3.78 11.84 -0.46
C ASN A 206 -2.83 11.51 0.70
N PRO A 207 -1.66 10.90 0.41
CA PRO A 207 -0.56 10.86 1.35
C PRO A 207 -0.27 12.25 1.93
N GLY A 208 -0.12 12.34 3.27
CA GLY A 208 0.15 13.60 3.95
C GLY A 208 -0.99 14.62 3.91
N GLU A 209 -2.23 14.16 3.75
CA GLU A 209 -3.41 15.03 3.73
C GLU A 209 -4.27 14.85 4.98
N CYS A 210 -4.82 15.92 5.47
CA CYS A 210 -5.89 15.93 6.46
C CYS A 210 -7.10 16.71 5.94
N ALA A 211 -8.27 16.46 6.54
CA ALA A 211 -9.48 17.16 6.18
C ALA A 211 -10.34 17.48 7.40
N MET A 212 -11.04 18.60 7.33
CA MET A 212 -12.01 19.01 8.33
C MET A 212 -13.39 19.10 7.69
N TYR A 213 -14.32 18.27 8.17
CA TYR A 213 -15.72 18.37 7.82
C TYR A 213 -16.47 19.17 8.89
N ARG A 214 -17.03 20.28 8.50
CA ARG A 214 -17.79 21.20 9.38
C ARG A 214 -18.79 22.01 8.56
N HIS A 215 -19.98 22.26 9.10
CA HIS A 215 -21.06 22.98 8.42
C HIS A 215 -21.36 22.41 7.02
N SER A 216 -21.45 21.07 6.91
CA SER A 216 -21.72 20.34 5.68
C SER A 216 -20.72 20.60 4.53
N LYS A 217 -19.46 20.91 4.86
CA LYS A 217 -18.38 21.13 3.90
C LYS A 217 -17.11 20.45 4.35
N LEU A 218 -16.49 19.71 3.44
CA LEU A 218 -15.18 19.11 3.62
C LEU A 218 -14.09 20.06 3.11
N ARG A 219 -13.13 20.41 3.96
CA ARG A 219 -11.97 21.21 3.58
C ARG A 219 -10.71 20.36 3.78
N ARG A 220 -10.01 20.09 2.70
CA ARG A 220 -8.76 19.31 2.68
C ARG A 220 -7.55 20.21 2.77
N LYS A 221 -6.49 19.72 3.42
CA LYS A 221 -5.20 20.41 3.53
C LYS A 221 -4.07 19.40 3.50
N LYS A 222 -3.09 19.58 2.61
CA LYS A 222 -1.81 18.89 2.72
C LYS A 222 -1.06 19.43 3.93
N TYR A 223 -0.71 18.57 4.88
CA TYR A 223 0.14 18.91 6.03
C TYR A 223 1.59 18.46 5.80
N TYR A 224 1.80 17.63 4.79
CA TYR A 224 3.10 17.12 4.38
C TYR A 224 3.19 16.99 2.86
N THR A 225 4.34 17.33 2.34
CA THR A 225 4.79 17.02 0.97
C THR A 225 6.31 16.88 1.02
N VAL A 226 6.86 16.06 0.13
CA VAL A 226 8.31 16.01 -0.05
C VAL A 226 8.78 17.35 -0.60
N GLU A 227 9.87 17.90 -0.03
CA GLU A 227 10.45 19.19 -0.42
C GLU A 227 11.82 19.00 -1.05
N ALA A 228 12.11 19.73 -2.12
CA ALA A 228 13.45 19.80 -2.68
C ALA A 228 14.35 20.68 -1.80
N LYS A 229 15.48 20.11 -1.36
CA LYS A 229 16.51 20.76 -0.54
C LYS A 229 17.89 20.40 -1.06
N GLU A 230 18.86 21.28 -0.87
CA GLU A 230 20.27 20.97 -1.15
C GLU A 230 20.74 19.83 -0.23
N HIS A 231 21.46 18.86 -0.79
CA HIS A 231 22.13 17.82 -0.02
C HIS A 231 23.52 18.32 0.39
N THR A 232 23.72 18.55 1.68
CA THR A 232 24.96 19.16 2.21
C THR A 232 25.90 18.16 2.87
N ASP A 233 25.45 16.92 3.09
CA ASP A 233 26.26 15.86 3.69
C ASP A 233 27.27 15.32 2.67
N ASN A 234 28.49 15.02 3.10
CA ASN A 234 29.48 14.32 2.29
C ASN A 234 29.16 12.81 2.20
N GLU A 235 29.89 12.06 1.39
CA GLU A 235 29.69 10.63 1.18
C GLU A 235 29.66 9.84 2.50
N VAL A 236 30.65 10.03 3.38
CA VAL A 236 30.76 9.30 4.65
C VAL A 236 29.53 9.58 5.53
N THR A 237 29.20 10.86 5.71
CA THR A 237 28.03 11.26 6.50
C THR A 237 26.72 10.74 5.89
N THR A 238 26.63 10.70 4.55
CA THR A 238 25.45 10.18 3.86
C THR A 238 25.28 8.67 4.11
N ILE A 239 26.36 7.90 4.08
CA ILE A 239 26.35 6.46 4.41
C ILE A 239 25.90 6.25 5.86
N GLU A 240 26.53 6.96 6.81
CA GLU A 240 26.22 6.84 8.24
C GLU A 240 24.78 7.23 8.56
N LYS A 241 24.30 8.32 7.97
CA LYS A 241 22.94 8.81 8.19
C LYS A 241 21.87 7.91 7.55
N THR A 242 22.15 7.34 6.37
CA THR A 242 21.31 6.33 5.74
C THR A 242 21.18 5.10 6.65
N ARG A 243 22.31 4.61 7.18
CA ARG A 243 22.33 3.49 8.14
C ARG A 243 21.55 3.82 9.41
N TYR A 244 21.79 4.99 9.99
CA TYR A 244 21.12 5.43 11.22
C TYR A 244 19.60 5.50 11.03
N LEU A 245 19.13 6.19 9.99
CA LEU A 245 17.70 6.40 9.75
C LEU A 245 16.97 5.07 9.51
N LEU A 246 17.56 4.18 8.72
CA LEU A 246 16.94 2.88 8.44
C LEU A 246 16.97 1.95 9.65
N THR A 247 18.06 1.92 10.40
CA THR A 247 18.17 1.12 11.64
C THR A 247 17.15 1.60 12.67
N ASP A 248 17.04 2.91 12.90
CA ASP A 248 16.06 3.50 13.84
C ASP A 248 14.62 3.23 13.38
N ALA A 249 14.34 3.34 12.09
CA ALA A 249 13.02 3.02 11.52
C ALA A 249 12.64 1.53 11.75
N ILE A 250 13.59 0.60 11.56
CA ILE A 250 13.34 -0.82 11.82
C ILE A 250 13.08 -1.05 13.31
N GLN A 251 13.94 -0.53 14.19
CA GLN A 251 13.83 -0.75 15.64
C GLN A 251 12.52 -0.18 16.21
N ARG A 252 12.11 1.02 15.79
CA ARG A 252 10.82 1.63 16.19
C ARG A 252 9.62 0.77 15.78
N GLN A 253 9.73 0.01 14.70
CA GLN A 253 8.66 -0.85 14.20
C GLN A 253 8.64 -2.26 14.82
N LEU A 254 9.58 -2.57 15.74
CA LEU A 254 9.57 -3.82 16.51
C LEU A 254 8.63 -3.80 17.71
N VAL A 255 8.08 -2.64 18.08
CA VAL A 255 7.15 -2.50 19.23
C VAL A 255 5.85 -3.24 18.94
N SER A 256 5.52 -4.24 19.79
CA SER A 256 4.30 -5.05 19.67
C SER A 256 4.06 -5.85 20.94
N ASP A 257 2.81 -5.97 21.38
CA ASP A 257 2.42 -6.86 22.48
C ASP A 257 2.13 -8.30 21.98
N VAL A 258 2.20 -8.52 20.67
CA VAL A 258 1.98 -9.81 20.02
C VAL A 258 3.21 -10.25 19.22
N PRO A 259 3.38 -11.56 18.95
CA PRO A 259 4.53 -12.08 18.21
C PRO A 259 4.69 -11.47 16.83
N LEU A 260 5.94 -11.11 16.49
CA LEU A 260 6.36 -10.59 15.18
C LEU A 260 6.99 -11.69 14.31
N CYS A 261 6.86 -11.55 12.99
CA CYS A 261 7.66 -12.29 12.01
C CYS A 261 8.17 -11.35 10.91
N PHE A 262 9.00 -11.88 10.01
CA PHE A 262 9.67 -11.09 8.99
C PHE A 262 9.58 -11.78 7.63
N PHE A 263 9.34 -11.02 6.57
CA PHE A 263 9.43 -11.54 5.21
C PHE A 263 10.88 -11.54 4.77
N LEU A 264 11.35 -12.69 4.28
CA LEU A 264 12.73 -12.88 3.84
C LEU A 264 12.75 -13.42 2.41
N SER A 265 13.17 -12.60 1.46
CA SER A 265 13.30 -12.96 0.04
C SER A 265 14.74 -13.24 -0.41
N GLY A 266 15.72 -13.16 0.50
CA GLY A 266 17.14 -13.23 0.15
C GLY A 266 17.66 -12.02 -0.65
N GLY A 267 16.84 -10.99 -0.85
CA GLY A 267 17.23 -9.70 -1.41
C GLY A 267 17.77 -8.76 -0.34
N LEU A 268 18.45 -7.69 -0.78
CA LEU A 268 19.09 -6.68 0.09
C LEU A 268 18.14 -6.16 1.18
N ASP A 269 16.97 -5.68 0.79
CA ASP A 269 16.06 -4.92 1.65
C ASP A 269 15.51 -5.76 2.79
N SER A 270 15.00 -6.95 2.48
CA SER A 270 14.52 -7.90 3.48
C SER A 270 15.65 -8.40 4.40
N SER A 271 16.86 -8.56 3.85
CA SER A 271 18.04 -9.01 4.60
C SER A 271 18.51 -7.96 5.62
N ILE A 272 18.46 -6.68 5.27
CA ILE A 272 18.77 -5.58 6.20
C ILE A 272 17.79 -5.59 7.37
N ILE A 273 16.47 -5.68 7.09
CA ILE A 273 15.45 -5.71 8.14
C ILE A 273 15.65 -6.91 9.06
N VAL A 274 15.82 -8.10 8.49
CA VAL A 274 16.00 -9.35 9.25
C VAL A 274 17.27 -9.30 10.09
N LYS A 275 18.39 -8.82 9.52
CA LYS A 275 19.67 -8.71 10.26
C LYS A 275 19.59 -7.73 11.41
N THR A 276 19.06 -6.53 11.14
CA THR A 276 18.90 -5.48 12.16
C THR A 276 17.99 -5.94 13.28
N ALA A 277 16.85 -6.57 12.97
CA ALA A 277 15.95 -7.11 13.97
C ALA A 277 16.57 -8.26 14.79
N SER A 278 17.32 -9.14 14.13
CA SER A 278 18.04 -10.22 14.82
C SER A 278 19.09 -9.69 15.80
N MET A 279 19.87 -8.66 15.36
CA MET A 279 20.86 -8.00 16.24
C MET A 279 20.18 -7.34 17.44
N TYR A 280 19.08 -6.61 17.21
CA TYR A 280 18.27 -6.00 18.28
C TYR A 280 17.77 -7.06 19.27
N ASN A 281 17.18 -8.15 18.80
CA ASN A 281 16.68 -9.23 19.65
C ASN A 281 17.79 -9.89 20.46
N LYS A 282 18.98 -10.06 19.87
CA LYS A 282 20.15 -10.62 20.56
C LYS A 282 20.62 -9.70 21.69
N GLU A 283 20.72 -8.41 21.43
CA GLU A 283 21.10 -7.38 22.42
C GLU A 283 20.13 -7.33 23.59
N HIS A 284 18.81 -7.39 23.30
CA HIS A 284 17.75 -7.33 24.31
C HIS A 284 17.32 -8.71 24.87
N LYS A 285 17.99 -9.80 24.47
CA LYS A 285 17.73 -11.19 24.92
C LYS A 285 16.29 -11.66 24.65
N LEU A 286 15.71 -11.23 23.52
CA LEU A 286 14.33 -11.54 23.11
C LEU A 286 14.19 -12.87 22.35
N GLY A 287 15.30 -13.59 22.10
CA GLY A 287 15.31 -14.85 21.38
C GLY A 287 15.39 -14.70 19.85
N LYS A 288 15.32 -15.84 19.16
CA LYS A 288 15.43 -15.90 17.69
C LYS A 288 14.17 -15.37 17.03
N ILE A 289 14.34 -14.62 15.95
CA ILE A 289 13.24 -14.15 15.11
C ILE A 289 12.76 -15.23 14.15
N ASN A 290 11.50 -15.11 13.71
CA ASN A 290 10.87 -16.02 12.74
C ASN A 290 10.78 -15.34 11.39
N THR A 291 11.21 -16.02 10.34
CA THR A 291 11.23 -15.51 8.97
C THR A 291 10.44 -16.40 8.03
N TYR A 292 9.81 -15.80 7.01
CA TYR A 292 8.97 -16.49 6.04
C TYR A 292 9.35 -16.08 4.63
N SER A 293 9.39 -17.06 3.71
CA SER A 293 9.49 -16.84 2.26
C SER A 293 8.35 -17.54 1.53
N VAL A 294 8.10 -17.11 0.31
CA VAL A 294 7.10 -17.69 -0.58
C VAL A 294 7.79 -18.28 -1.81
N GLU A 295 7.33 -19.46 -2.23
CA GLU A 295 7.72 -20.12 -3.47
C GLU A 295 6.49 -20.75 -4.12
N TYR A 296 6.57 -21.11 -5.40
CA TYR A 296 5.49 -21.79 -6.12
C TYR A 296 5.86 -23.23 -6.40
N ARG A 297 4.85 -24.11 -6.36
CA ARG A 297 5.02 -25.55 -6.58
C ARG A 297 5.65 -25.81 -7.95
N ASP A 298 6.72 -26.63 -7.95
CA ASP A 298 7.50 -27.03 -9.13
C ASP A 298 8.16 -25.87 -9.90
N ASN A 299 8.28 -24.69 -9.28
CA ASN A 299 8.81 -23.49 -9.96
C ASN A 299 10.25 -23.71 -10.46
N GLU A 300 11.07 -24.47 -9.72
CA GLU A 300 12.44 -24.82 -10.09
C GLU A 300 12.54 -25.56 -11.43
N LYS A 301 11.52 -26.38 -11.77
CA LYS A 301 11.48 -27.16 -13.03
C LYS A 301 11.25 -26.28 -14.27
N TYR A 302 10.60 -25.14 -14.07
CA TYR A 302 10.21 -24.21 -15.13
C TYR A 302 10.96 -22.89 -15.09
N PHE A 303 11.84 -22.71 -14.09
CA PHE A 303 12.60 -21.49 -13.92
C PHE A 303 13.45 -21.18 -15.15
N GLN A 304 13.25 -19.99 -15.73
CA GLN A 304 14.06 -19.47 -16.82
C GLN A 304 14.84 -18.27 -16.33
N LYS A 305 16.16 -18.36 -16.43
CA LYS A 305 17.04 -17.23 -16.13
C LYS A 305 16.70 -16.04 -17.02
N SER A 306 16.62 -14.87 -16.42
CA SER A 306 16.40 -13.62 -17.14
C SER A 306 17.41 -12.57 -16.69
N ASN A 307 17.49 -11.46 -17.43
CA ASN A 307 18.31 -10.32 -17.02
C ASN A 307 17.88 -9.74 -15.65
N PHE A 308 16.62 -9.92 -15.25
CA PHE A 308 16.06 -9.44 -13.99
C PHE A 308 16.10 -10.47 -12.85
N GLN A 309 16.16 -11.76 -13.18
CA GLN A 309 16.25 -12.85 -12.20
C GLN A 309 17.27 -13.89 -12.71
N PRO A 310 18.59 -13.62 -12.50
CA PRO A 310 19.64 -14.52 -12.99
C PRO A 310 19.82 -15.78 -12.14
N THR A 311 19.35 -15.76 -10.88
CA THR A 311 19.52 -16.82 -9.89
C THR A 311 18.24 -17.05 -9.09
N PRO A 312 17.95 -18.27 -8.66
CA PRO A 312 16.84 -18.55 -7.74
C PRO A 312 17.10 -17.92 -6.36
N ASP A 313 16.03 -17.69 -5.60
CA ASP A 313 16.11 -16.97 -4.32
C ASP A 313 16.46 -17.88 -3.13
N TYR A 314 16.19 -19.18 -3.20
CA TYR A 314 16.30 -20.11 -2.07
C TYR A 314 17.71 -20.19 -1.45
N GLU A 315 18.77 -20.08 -2.27
CA GLU A 315 20.16 -20.12 -1.79
C GLU A 315 20.46 -18.92 -0.90
N PHE A 316 20.02 -17.74 -1.32
CA PHE A 316 20.22 -16.47 -0.59
C PHE A 316 19.35 -16.39 0.66
N ILE A 317 18.13 -16.95 0.60
CA ILE A 317 17.24 -17.09 1.76
C ILE A 317 17.91 -17.97 2.82
N SER A 318 18.42 -19.13 2.43
CA SER A 318 19.13 -20.05 3.32
C SER A 318 20.39 -19.41 3.93
N MET A 319 21.20 -18.74 3.11
CA MET A 319 22.40 -18.04 3.55
C MET A 319 22.05 -16.96 4.59
N MET A 320 21.05 -16.13 4.32
CA MET A 320 20.64 -15.06 5.21
C MET A 320 20.02 -15.59 6.50
N SER A 321 19.19 -16.62 6.42
CA SER A 321 18.61 -17.27 7.60
C SER A 321 19.69 -17.81 8.54
N LYS A 322 20.75 -18.41 8.01
CA LYS A 322 21.91 -18.88 8.79
C LYS A 322 22.70 -17.71 9.37
N ASN A 323 22.98 -16.65 8.58
CA ASN A 323 23.75 -15.48 9.02
C ASN A 323 23.04 -14.71 10.15
N ALA A 324 21.72 -14.58 10.07
CA ALA A 324 20.91 -13.89 11.07
C ALA A 324 20.39 -14.83 12.19
N ASP A 325 20.71 -16.11 12.16
CA ASP A 325 20.28 -17.14 13.10
C ASP A 325 18.76 -17.14 13.33
N THR A 326 17.97 -17.21 12.24
CA THR A 326 16.51 -17.15 12.27
C THR A 326 15.88 -18.54 12.28
N LYS A 327 14.61 -18.63 12.71
CA LYS A 327 13.73 -19.76 12.46
C LYS A 327 12.99 -19.51 11.15
N HIS A 328 13.50 -20.07 10.05
CA HIS A 328 12.93 -19.85 8.72
C HIS A 328 11.90 -20.93 8.34
N ARG A 329 10.81 -20.48 7.69
CA ARG A 329 9.81 -21.35 7.07
C ARG A 329 9.48 -20.86 5.66
N GLU A 330 9.60 -21.74 4.70
CA GLU A 330 9.13 -21.53 3.34
C GLU A 330 7.67 -21.94 3.19
N ILE A 331 6.88 -21.12 2.48
CA ILE A 331 5.48 -21.38 2.13
C ILE A 331 5.41 -21.62 0.63
N VAL A 332 5.06 -22.84 0.23
CA VAL A 332 4.97 -23.24 -1.18
C VAL A 332 3.52 -23.18 -1.63
N LEU A 333 3.24 -22.30 -2.60
CA LEU A 333 1.90 -22.06 -3.13
C LEU A 333 1.59 -22.98 -4.32
N ASP A 334 0.38 -23.51 -4.34
CA ASP A 334 -0.16 -24.24 -5.48
C ASP A 334 -0.62 -23.29 -6.58
N ASN A 335 -0.24 -23.55 -7.84
CA ASN A 335 -0.51 -22.66 -8.97
C ASN A 335 -2.01 -22.51 -9.28
N THR A 336 -2.81 -23.56 -9.05
CA THR A 336 -4.27 -23.47 -9.23
C THR A 336 -4.90 -22.62 -8.14
N LEU A 337 -4.46 -22.78 -6.87
CA LEU A 337 -4.93 -21.94 -5.77
C LEU A 337 -4.59 -20.46 -5.96
N VAL A 338 -3.43 -20.14 -6.57
CA VAL A 338 -3.07 -18.76 -6.92
C VAL A 338 -4.10 -18.17 -7.90
N CYS A 339 -4.53 -18.96 -8.89
CA CYS A 339 -5.57 -18.54 -9.83
C CYS A 339 -6.97 -18.44 -9.18
N ASP A 340 -7.31 -19.32 -8.22
CA ASP A 340 -8.56 -19.27 -7.47
C ASP A 340 -8.60 -18.01 -6.56
N ALA A 341 -7.47 -17.64 -5.97
CA ALA A 341 -7.37 -16.49 -5.09
C ALA A 341 -7.50 -15.12 -5.79
N LEU A 342 -7.52 -15.05 -7.13
CA LEU A 342 -7.82 -13.84 -7.88
C LEU A 342 -9.17 -13.21 -7.45
N TYR A 343 -10.17 -14.03 -7.19
CA TYR A 343 -11.48 -13.54 -6.73
C TYR A 343 -11.44 -12.90 -5.34
N GLU A 344 -10.65 -13.48 -4.43
CA GLU A 344 -10.47 -12.92 -3.09
C GLU A 344 -9.57 -11.68 -3.10
N SER A 345 -8.59 -11.58 -4.01
CA SER A 345 -7.74 -10.39 -4.13
C SER A 345 -8.56 -9.18 -4.58
N VAL A 346 -9.53 -9.36 -5.49
CA VAL A 346 -10.49 -8.30 -5.84
C VAL A 346 -11.33 -7.90 -4.63
N GLN A 347 -11.82 -8.85 -3.82
CA GLN A 347 -12.54 -8.53 -2.60
C GLN A 347 -11.66 -7.80 -1.56
N ALA A 348 -10.38 -8.16 -1.47
CA ALA A 348 -9.45 -7.47 -0.60
C ALA A 348 -9.24 -6.02 -1.03
N ARG A 349 -9.11 -5.75 -2.32
CA ARG A 349 -8.81 -4.44 -2.88
C ARG A 349 -10.02 -3.57 -3.19
N ASP A 350 -11.20 -4.16 -3.37
CA ASP A 350 -12.44 -3.56 -3.92
C ASP A 350 -12.34 -3.18 -5.42
N LEU A 351 -11.23 -3.47 -6.05
CA LEU A 351 -10.88 -3.13 -7.44
C LEU A 351 -10.05 -4.26 -8.05
N PRO A 352 -10.01 -4.43 -9.37
CA PRO A 352 -9.02 -5.25 -10.04
C PRO A 352 -7.60 -4.78 -9.69
N GLY A 353 -6.68 -5.72 -9.50
CA GLY A 353 -5.39 -5.44 -8.91
C GLY A 353 -4.16 -5.98 -9.64
N TYR A 354 -3.16 -6.39 -8.85
CA TYR A 354 -1.88 -6.89 -9.33
C TYR A 354 -1.89 -8.40 -9.58
N VAL A 355 -3.05 -8.93 -9.86
CA VAL A 355 -3.38 -10.31 -10.26
C VAL A 355 -2.67 -11.38 -9.41
N ASP A 356 -1.82 -12.24 -10.03
CA ASP A 356 -1.08 -13.31 -9.34
C ASP A 356 -0.19 -12.79 -8.20
N VAL A 357 0.31 -11.56 -8.30
CA VAL A 357 1.13 -10.94 -7.26
C VAL A 357 0.29 -10.62 -6.02
N ASP A 358 -0.97 -10.18 -6.20
CA ASP A 358 -1.92 -9.94 -5.11
C ASP A 358 -2.43 -11.25 -4.52
N SER A 359 -2.85 -12.19 -5.37
CA SER A 359 -3.39 -13.47 -4.91
C SER A 359 -2.34 -14.33 -4.20
N SER A 360 -1.09 -14.34 -4.66
CA SER A 360 0.00 -15.02 -3.95
C SER A 360 0.32 -14.39 -2.61
N LEU A 361 0.36 -13.03 -2.55
CA LEU A 361 0.55 -12.33 -1.28
C LEU A 361 -0.58 -12.62 -0.29
N LEU A 362 -1.83 -12.65 -0.76
CA LEU A 362 -2.99 -12.99 0.06
C LEU A 362 -2.86 -14.39 0.66
N LEU A 363 -2.54 -15.39 -0.15
CA LEU A 363 -2.34 -16.77 0.31
C LEU A 363 -1.17 -16.86 1.30
N PHE A 364 -0.05 -16.20 1.00
CA PHE A 364 1.11 -16.12 1.88
C PHE A 364 0.75 -15.52 3.25
N CYS A 365 0.01 -14.41 3.25
CA CYS A 365 -0.44 -13.77 4.49
C CYS A 365 -1.42 -14.64 5.29
N LYS A 366 -2.31 -15.39 4.62
CA LYS A 366 -3.23 -16.34 5.28
C LYS A 366 -2.47 -17.44 6.04
N GLU A 367 -1.41 -17.99 5.46
CA GLU A 367 -0.59 -19.00 6.11
C GLU A 367 0.17 -18.43 7.32
N ILE A 368 0.73 -17.24 7.19
CA ILE A 368 1.44 -16.56 8.28
C ILE A 368 0.48 -16.23 9.44
N LYS A 369 -0.73 -15.77 9.13
CA LYS A 369 -1.74 -15.38 10.13
C LYS A 369 -2.10 -16.51 11.10
N GLN A 370 -1.93 -17.75 10.74
CA GLN A 370 -2.15 -18.88 11.64
C GLN A 370 -1.29 -18.81 12.92
N ASN A 371 -0.13 -18.13 12.85
CA ASN A 371 0.83 -18.08 13.95
C ASN A 371 1.23 -16.66 14.36
N TYR A 372 1.04 -15.64 13.49
CA TYR A 372 1.51 -14.27 13.70
C TYR A 372 0.43 -13.26 13.37
N THR A 373 0.48 -12.12 14.05
CA THR A 373 -0.44 -11.01 13.81
C THR A 373 0.25 -9.83 13.15
N VAL A 374 1.58 -9.72 13.28
CA VAL A 374 2.39 -8.62 12.74
C VAL A 374 3.58 -9.18 11.96
N ALA A 375 3.89 -8.57 10.81
CA ALA A 375 5.06 -8.87 10.01
C ALA A 375 5.79 -7.58 9.57
N LEU A 376 7.09 -7.67 9.30
CA LEU A 376 7.86 -6.59 8.66
C LEU A 376 8.27 -6.99 7.24
N SER A 377 8.23 -6.03 6.31
CA SER A 377 8.52 -6.22 4.87
C SER A 377 9.41 -5.12 4.32
N GLY A 378 10.25 -5.45 3.33
CA GLY A 378 11.21 -4.54 2.68
C GLY A 378 10.62 -3.68 1.54
N GLU A 379 9.30 -3.50 1.47
CA GLU A 379 8.67 -2.64 0.44
C GLU A 379 9.18 -1.20 0.51
N CYS A 380 9.15 -0.50 -0.61
CA CYS A 380 9.52 0.90 -0.81
C CYS A 380 11.03 1.19 -0.93
N ALA A 381 11.91 0.23 -0.69
CA ALA A 381 13.36 0.44 -0.83
C ALA A 381 13.78 0.79 -2.27
N ASP A 382 13.17 0.12 -3.25
CA ASP A 382 13.48 0.33 -4.67
C ASP A 382 13.01 1.70 -5.17
N GLU A 383 11.86 2.17 -4.69
CA GLU A 383 11.30 3.48 -5.01
C GLU A 383 12.16 4.62 -4.47
N LEU A 384 12.67 4.46 -3.25
CA LEU A 384 13.45 5.49 -2.59
C LEU A 384 14.90 5.60 -3.11
N PHE A 385 15.52 4.45 -3.37
CA PHE A 385 16.95 4.37 -3.68
C PHE A 385 17.25 3.96 -5.12
N GLY A 386 16.27 4.04 -6.01
CA GLY A 386 16.46 3.78 -7.44
C GLY A 386 16.81 2.33 -7.76
N GLY A 387 16.07 1.36 -7.19
CA GLY A 387 16.30 -0.06 -7.41
C GLY A 387 15.78 -0.60 -8.74
N TYR A 388 15.02 0.18 -9.49
CA TYR A 388 14.39 -0.28 -10.73
C TYR A 388 15.23 0.03 -11.97
N PRO A 389 15.11 -0.79 -13.06
CA PRO A 389 15.89 -0.60 -14.30
C PRO A 389 15.71 0.76 -14.96
N TRP A 390 14.54 1.39 -14.84
CA TRP A 390 14.26 2.69 -15.44
C TRP A 390 15.05 3.86 -14.83
N TYR A 391 15.63 3.70 -13.65
CA TYR A 391 16.57 4.67 -13.09
C TYR A 391 17.97 4.57 -13.72
N HIS A 392 18.33 3.37 -14.23
CA HIS A 392 19.67 3.04 -14.72
C HIS A 392 19.80 3.00 -16.24
N ASN A 393 18.69 3.12 -16.97
CA ASN A 393 18.66 3.21 -18.41
C ASN A 393 18.28 4.63 -18.83
N HIS A 394 19.23 5.37 -19.41
CA HIS A 394 19.07 6.76 -19.77
C HIS A 394 17.91 6.99 -20.76
N GLU A 395 17.75 6.13 -21.74
CA GLU A 395 16.65 6.24 -22.72
C GLU A 395 15.29 6.15 -22.04
N ILE A 396 15.11 5.13 -21.17
CA ILE A 396 13.87 4.92 -20.44
C ILE A 396 13.62 6.06 -19.43
N LEU A 397 14.69 6.52 -18.76
CA LEU A 397 14.60 7.59 -17.78
C LEU A 397 14.02 8.88 -18.37
N PHE A 398 14.41 9.22 -19.62
CA PHE A 398 14.00 10.45 -20.29
C PHE A 398 12.77 10.30 -21.20
N GLU A 399 12.15 9.13 -21.26
CA GLU A 399 10.85 8.98 -21.96
C GLU A 399 9.72 9.70 -21.21
N ASP A 400 8.83 10.35 -21.98
CA ASP A 400 7.65 11.05 -21.44
C ASP A 400 6.47 10.11 -21.23
N CYS A 401 6.65 9.10 -20.35
CA CYS A 401 5.62 8.14 -20.00
C CYS A 401 5.85 7.53 -18.61
N PHE A 402 4.87 6.80 -18.09
CA PHE A 402 5.08 5.93 -16.93
C PHE A 402 5.95 4.72 -17.31
N PRO A 403 7.18 4.56 -16.78
CA PRO A 403 8.12 3.54 -17.26
C PRO A 403 7.67 2.10 -16.99
N TRP A 404 6.72 1.91 -16.08
CA TRP A 404 6.12 0.61 -15.73
C TRP A 404 4.82 0.31 -16.47
N SER A 405 4.33 1.19 -17.36
CA SER A 405 3.06 1.05 -18.08
C SER A 405 3.17 1.57 -19.51
N LYS A 406 4.16 1.06 -20.27
CA LYS A 406 4.45 1.51 -21.63
C LYS A 406 3.55 0.89 -22.69
N SER A 407 3.04 -0.32 -22.48
CA SER A 407 2.31 -1.11 -23.48
C SER A 407 0.84 -0.70 -23.57
N GLN A 408 0.58 0.55 -23.99
CA GLN A 408 -0.79 1.05 -24.17
C GLN A 408 -1.49 0.40 -25.37
N ASP A 409 -0.74 -0.02 -26.38
CA ASP A 409 -1.20 -0.81 -27.53
C ASP A 409 -1.83 -2.14 -27.12
N ILE A 410 -1.21 -2.86 -26.17
CA ILE A 410 -1.76 -4.10 -25.63
C ILE A 410 -3.06 -3.84 -24.86
N ARG A 411 -3.13 -2.74 -24.08
CA ARG A 411 -4.34 -2.34 -23.38
C ARG A 411 -5.47 -2.00 -24.35
N ARG A 412 -5.14 -1.34 -25.45
CA ARG A 412 -6.07 -1.04 -26.53
C ARG A 412 -6.56 -2.29 -27.24
N SER A 413 -5.70 -3.28 -27.49
CA SER A 413 -6.04 -4.48 -28.26
C SER A 413 -7.07 -5.39 -27.58
N ILE A 414 -7.29 -5.27 -26.28
CA ILE A 414 -8.32 -6.04 -25.56
C ILE A 414 -9.67 -5.33 -25.55
N LEU A 415 -9.78 -4.10 -26.08
CA LEU A 415 -11.00 -3.30 -26.13
C LEU A 415 -11.56 -3.23 -27.54
N ARG A 416 -12.88 -3.22 -27.67
CA ARG A 416 -13.55 -3.01 -28.95
C ARG A 416 -13.25 -1.63 -29.53
N ASP A 417 -13.27 -1.54 -30.83
CA ASP A 417 -13.13 -0.26 -31.54
C ASP A 417 -14.18 0.75 -31.05
N GLY A 418 -13.72 1.95 -30.79
CA GLY A 418 -14.56 3.05 -30.34
C GLY A 418 -14.80 3.13 -28.82
N VAL A 419 -14.41 2.11 -28.05
CA VAL A 419 -14.44 2.14 -26.58
C VAL A 419 -13.24 2.93 -26.05
N LEU A 420 -13.47 3.92 -25.17
CA LEU A 420 -12.43 4.72 -24.51
C LEU A 420 -11.40 5.30 -25.48
N LYS A 421 -11.85 6.02 -26.51
CA LYS A 421 -11.00 6.52 -27.62
C LYS A 421 -9.79 7.33 -27.16
N ASN A 422 -9.88 8.03 -26.04
CA ASN A 422 -8.86 8.93 -25.53
C ASN A 422 -8.04 8.32 -24.38
N GLY A 423 -8.02 6.99 -24.22
CA GLY A 423 -7.39 6.33 -23.08
C GLY A 423 -5.89 6.59 -22.97
N GLU A 424 -5.16 6.56 -24.11
CA GLU A 424 -3.72 6.84 -24.15
C GLU A 424 -3.43 8.30 -23.78
N GLU A 425 -4.24 9.25 -24.27
CA GLU A 425 -4.10 10.67 -23.93
C GLU A 425 -4.44 10.90 -22.44
N TYR A 426 -5.43 10.18 -21.91
CA TYR A 426 -5.74 10.21 -20.48
C TYR A 426 -4.51 9.82 -19.64
N VAL A 427 -3.82 8.73 -19.98
CA VAL A 427 -2.60 8.28 -19.29
C VAL A 427 -1.51 9.33 -19.39
N ARG A 428 -1.28 9.87 -20.60
CA ARG A 428 -0.28 10.91 -20.82
C ARG A 428 -0.55 12.16 -19.97
N GLN A 429 -1.80 12.60 -19.90
CA GLN A 429 -2.16 13.76 -19.10
C GLN A 429 -1.89 13.52 -17.60
N ARG A 430 -2.23 12.33 -17.07
CA ARG A 430 -1.92 11.97 -15.66
C ARG A 430 -0.42 11.99 -15.38
N TYR A 431 0.38 11.52 -16.34
CA TYR A 431 1.83 11.60 -16.26
C TYR A 431 2.32 13.04 -16.21
N LEU A 432 1.91 13.88 -17.14
CA LEU A 432 2.31 15.30 -17.23
C LEU A 432 1.88 16.09 -15.97
N ASP A 433 0.65 15.91 -15.52
CA ASP A 433 0.14 16.52 -14.30
C ASP A 433 1.04 16.17 -13.11
N THR A 434 1.49 14.91 -13.02
CA THR A 434 2.31 14.43 -11.91
C THR A 434 3.71 15.03 -11.93
N ILE A 435 4.42 15.00 -13.07
CA ILE A 435 5.79 15.54 -13.13
C ILE A 435 5.83 17.06 -12.94
N SER A 436 4.74 17.75 -13.31
CA SER A 436 4.62 19.20 -13.07
C SER A 436 4.62 19.58 -11.59
N LEU A 437 4.18 18.67 -10.72
CA LEU A 437 4.11 18.85 -9.27
C LEU A 437 5.40 18.44 -8.54
N ALA A 438 6.36 17.80 -9.22
CA ALA A 438 7.59 17.35 -8.59
C ALA A 438 8.42 18.56 -8.12
N PRO A 439 8.76 18.65 -6.81
CA PRO A 439 9.59 19.72 -6.30
C PRO A 439 11.01 19.67 -6.88
N LYS A 440 11.54 20.81 -7.32
CA LYS A 440 12.83 20.95 -7.99
C LYS A 440 13.59 22.15 -7.42
N LEU A 441 14.91 22.11 -7.51
CA LEU A 441 15.77 23.25 -7.19
C LEU A 441 16.11 24.03 -8.48
N LYS A 442 16.40 25.32 -8.33
CA LYS A 442 16.89 26.12 -9.45
C LYS A 442 18.30 25.67 -9.90
N SER A 443 19.06 25.12 -8.99
CA SER A 443 20.42 24.59 -9.18
C SER A 443 20.44 23.19 -9.82
N ASP A 444 19.30 22.48 -9.90
CA ASP A 444 19.25 21.13 -10.45
C ASP A 444 19.70 21.10 -11.92
N THR A 445 20.59 20.18 -12.27
CA THR A 445 20.91 19.81 -13.65
C THR A 445 19.69 19.13 -14.30
N ASP A 446 19.73 18.89 -15.61
CA ASP A 446 18.67 18.18 -16.30
C ASP A 446 18.51 16.75 -15.77
N LEU A 447 19.61 16.08 -15.42
CA LEU A 447 19.58 14.76 -14.80
C LEU A 447 18.95 14.82 -13.40
N ASP A 448 19.34 15.78 -12.55
CA ASP A 448 18.78 15.92 -11.20
C ASP A 448 17.28 16.18 -11.25
N ARG A 449 16.83 17.07 -12.14
CA ARG A 449 15.41 17.33 -12.36
C ARG A 449 14.67 16.06 -12.72
N ARG A 450 15.23 15.32 -13.69
CA ARG A 450 14.61 14.08 -14.13
C ARG A 450 14.58 12.99 -13.07
N MET A 451 15.63 12.88 -12.26
CA MET A 451 15.68 11.98 -11.10
C MET A 451 14.64 12.34 -10.05
N ARG A 452 14.43 13.64 -9.76
CA ARG A 452 13.37 14.09 -8.86
C ARG A 452 11.96 13.79 -9.41
N GLU A 453 11.74 14.00 -10.71
CA GLU A 453 10.49 13.63 -11.38
C GLU A 453 10.24 12.13 -11.32
N MET A 454 11.25 11.32 -11.61
CA MET A 454 11.16 9.87 -11.55
C MET A 454 10.89 9.37 -10.12
N PHE A 455 11.54 9.95 -9.11
CA PHE A 455 11.24 9.65 -7.71
C PHE A 455 9.79 10.01 -7.39
N TYR A 456 9.33 11.18 -7.80
CA TYR A 456 7.98 11.67 -7.53
C TYR A 456 6.90 10.81 -8.20
N LEU A 457 7.14 10.38 -9.45
CA LEU A 457 6.30 9.41 -10.15
C LEU A 457 6.23 8.09 -9.39
N ASN A 458 7.38 7.53 -8.99
CA ASN A 458 7.42 6.28 -8.22
C ASN A 458 6.71 6.43 -6.88
N PHE A 459 6.93 7.53 -6.16
CA PHE A 459 6.36 7.79 -4.84
C PHE A 459 4.82 7.88 -4.86
N TYR A 460 4.26 8.63 -5.82
CA TYR A 460 2.81 8.87 -5.87
C TYR A 460 2.02 7.84 -6.67
N TRP A 461 2.67 6.99 -7.48
CA TRP A 461 1.99 6.00 -8.31
C TRP A 461 2.42 4.57 -8.00
N PHE A 462 3.64 4.21 -8.37
CA PHE A 462 4.07 2.82 -8.29
C PHE A 462 4.15 2.33 -6.84
N MET A 463 4.75 3.13 -5.97
CA MET A 463 4.82 2.84 -4.54
C MET A 463 3.43 2.79 -3.89
N GLN A 464 2.52 3.72 -4.25
CA GLN A 464 1.16 3.69 -3.71
C GLN A 464 0.43 2.41 -4.10
N CYS A 465 0.58 1.95 -5.35
CA CYS A 465 0.02 0.70 -5.80
C CYS A 465 0.57 -0.51 -5.01
N LEU A 466 1.87 -0.52 -4.71
CA LEU A 466 2.51 -1.58 -3.92
C LEU A 466 2.09 -1.53 -2.44
N LEU A 467 1.98 -0.34 -1.85
CA LEU A 467 1.52 -0.16 -0.47
C LEU A 467 0.05 -0.55 -0.31
N GLU A 468 -0.81 -0.13 -1.25
CA GLU A 468 -2.20 -0.53 -1.26
C GLU A 468 -2.34 -2.05 -1.36
N ARG A 469 -1.65 -2.68 -2.32
CA ARG A 469 -1.57 -4.12 -2.45
C ARG A 469 -1.16 -4.78 -1.12
N LYS A 470 -0.08 -4.28 -0.50
CA LYS A 470 0.45 -4.83 0.74
C LYS A 470 -0.57 -4.73 1.87
N ASP A 471 -1.12 -3.54 2.13
CA ASP A 471 -2.11 -3.33 3.20
C ASP A 471 -3.38 -4.14 2.96
N ARG A 472 -3.95 -4.08 1.74
CA ARG A 472 -5.25 -4.69 1.44
C ARG A 472 -5.21 -6.22 1.52
N CYS A 473 -4.23 -6.86 0.88
CA CYS A 473 -4.11 -8.32 0.89
C CYS A 473 -3.72 -8.86 2.28
N SER A 474 -2.81 -8.20 2.98
CA SER A 474 -2.41 -8.64 4.32
C SER A 474 -3.53 -8.45 5.35
N MET A 475 -4.22 -7.31 5.31
CA MET A 475 -5.31 -7.02 6.24
C MET A 475 -6.57 -7.85 5.97
N PHE A 476 -6.82 -8.24 4.72
CA PHE A 476 -7.88 -9.20 4.40
C PHE A 476 -7.63 -10.57 5.04
N SER A 477 -6.38 -10.86 5.36
CA SER A 477 -5.98 -12.05 6.14
C SER A 477 -5.89 -11.79 7.64
N GLY A 478 -6.11 -10.55 8.11
CA GLY A 478 -5.93 -10.16 9.52
C GLY A 478 -4.45 -10.10 9.94
N LEU A 479 -3.52 -9.87 9.01
CA LEU A 479 -2.08 -9.73 9.27
C LEU A 479 -1.66 -8.27 9.06
N GLU A 480 -1.10 -7.65 10.09
CA GLU A 480 -0.50 -6.32 9.99
C GLU A 480 0.89 -6.43 9.34
N VAL A 481 1.13 -5.70 8.24
CA VAL A 481 2.48 -5.61 7.66
C VAL A 481 3.01 -4.19 7.82
N ARG A 482 4.20 -4.08 8.43
CA ARG A 482 4.95 -2.84 8.62
C ARG A 482 6.04 -2.71 7.56
N VAL A 483 6.35 -1.46 7.20
CA VAL A 483 7.23 -1.13 6.07
C VAL A 483 8.28 -0.08 6.48
N PRO A 484 9.40 -0.48 7.11
CA PRO A 484 10.38 0.46 7.66
C PRO A 484 10.97 1.45 6.66
N PHE A 485 11.10 1.08 5.39
CA PHE A 485 11.55 2.00 4.35
C PHE A 485 10.58 3.17 4.10
N CYS A 486 9.33 3.07 4.56
CA CYS A 486 8.34 4.16 4.50
C CYS A 486 8.44 5.14 5.68
N ASP A 487 9.51 5.15 6.47
CA ASP A 487 9.74 6.23 7.44
C ASP A 487 9.95 7.55 6.68
N TYR A 488 9.14 8.56 6.99
CA TYR A 488 9.17 9.83 6.26
C TYR A 488 10.52 10.54 6.32
N ARG A 489 11.30 10.36 7.40
CA ARG A 489 12.65 10.93 7.55
C ARG A 489 13.61 10.35 6.52
N LEU A 490 13.47 9.05 6.27
CA LEU A 490 14.25 8.35 5.24
C LEU A 490 13.81 8.78 3.83
N VAL A 491 12.50 8.93 3.61
CA VAL A 491 11.93 9.42 2.35
C VAL A 491 12.45 10.82 2.01
N GLU A 492 12.40 11.76 2.97
CA GLU A 492 12.90 13.13 2.79
C GLU A 492 14.40 13.16 2.50
N TYR A 493 15.16 12.33 3.19
CA TYR A 493 16.61 12.23 3.00
C TYR A 493 16.93 11.65 1.63
N ALA A 494 16.30 10.55 1.25
CA ALA A 494 16.49 9.90 -0.03
C ALA A 494 16.05 10.78 -1.22
N TYR A 495 14.97 11.58 -1.08
CA TYR A 495 14.54 12.51 -2.13
C TYR A 495 15.62 13.52 -2.51
N ASN A 496 16.33 14.01 -1.52
CA ASN A 496 17.35 15.06 -1.68
C ASN A 496 18.78 14.54 -1.93
N MET A 497 18.96 13.23 -1.86
CA MET A 497 20.27 12.61 -2.08
C MET A 497 20.63 12.62 -3.57
N PRO A 498 21.83 13.10 -3.98
CA PRO A 498 22.31 13.05 -5.35
C PRO A 498 22.32 11.62 -5.92
N TRP A 499 22.10 11.53 -7.23
CA TRP A 499 22.01 10.22 -7.88
C TRP A 499 23.29 9.39 -7.76
N GLU A 500 24.45 10.04 -7.85
CA GLU A 500 25.77 9.40 -7.74
C GLU A 500 25.95 8.70 -6.38
N LEU A 501 25.40 9.28 -5.32
CA LEU A 501 25.41 8.65 -3.99
C LEU A 501 24.38 7.52 -3.90
N LYS A 502 23.16 7.70 -4.43
CA LYS A 502 22.17 6.59 -4.48
C LYS A 502 22.71 5.39 -5.24
N ALA A 503 23.33 5.64 -6.39
CA ALA A 503 23.94 4.64 -7.26
C ALA A 503 25.41 4.37 -6.93
N TRP A 504 25.82 4.53 -5.67
CA TRP A 504 27.21 4.34 -5.23
C TRP A 504 27.82 3.07 -5.82
N GLY A 505 29.02 3.16 -6.39
CA GLY A 505 29.69 2.05 -7.08
C GLY A 505 28.98 1.62 -8.39
N ASN A 506 28.19 2.49 -9.02
CA ASN A 506 27.36 2.18 -10.20
C ASN A 506 26.42 0.99 -9.99
N ARG A 507 25.86 0.86 -8.79
CA ARG A 507 24.94 -0.23 -8.44
C ARG A 507 23.59 0.32 -7.99
N GLU A 508 22.53 -0.42 -8.32
CA GLU A 508 21.19 -0.16 -7.80
C GLU A 508 21.22 -0.18 -6.27
N LYS A 509 20.65 0.85 -5.63
CA LYS A 509 20.68 1.05 -4.16
C LYS A 509 22.08 1.05 -3.57
N GLY A 510 23.09 1.54 -4.29
CA GLY A 510 24.52 1.47 -3.92
C GLY A 510 24.81 2.00 -2.53
N ILE A 511 24.25 3.15 -2.16
CA ILE A 511 24.41 3.75 -0.83
C ILE A 511 23.87 2.84 0.29
N VAL A 512 22.75 2.15 0.07
CA VAL A 512 22.16 1.23 1.05
C VAL A 512 23.05 0.00 1.21
N ARG A 513 23.61 -0.52 0.10
CA ARG A 513 24.59 -1.63 0.14
C ARG A 513 25.81 -1.23 0.96
N LYS A 514 26.38 -0.07 0.66
CA LYS A 514 27.55 0.46 1.37
C LYS A 514 27.29 0.68 2.85
N ALA A 515 26.10 1.17 3.21
CA ALA A 515 25.71 1.42 4.59
C ALA A 515 25.58 0.15 5.45
N PHE A 516 25.38 -1.03 4.84
CA PHE A 516 25.14 -2.29 5.56
C PHE A 516 26.09 -3.44 5.15
N GLU A 517 27.16 -3.15 4.41
CA GLU A 517 28.08 -4.17 3.90
C GLU A 517 28.83 -4.95 5.01
N ASP A 518 29.01 -4.34 6.18
CA ASP A 518 29.71 -4.93 7.32
C ASP A 518 28.88 -5.95 8.10
N ILE A 519 27.54 -5.93 7.94
CA ILE A 519 26.65 -6.83 8.68
C ILE A 519 25.98 -7.90 7.80
N LEU A 520 26.05 -7.76 6.50
CA LEU A 520 25.47 -8.71 5.55
C LEU A 520 26.57 -9.56 4.89
N PRO A 521 26.29 -10.83 4.51
CA PRO A 521 27.16 -11.58 3.61
C PRO A 521 27.38 -10.81 2.30
N GLU A 522 28.60 -10.86 1.77
CA GLU A 522 28.99 -10.14 0.55
C GLU A 522 28.09 -10.53 -0.63
N GLU A 523 27.79 -11.81 -0.77
CA GLU A 523 26.95 -12.36 -1.83
C GLU A 523 25.51 -11.80 -1.79
N ILE A 524 24.97 -11.52 -0.61
CA ILE A 524 23.66 -10.89 -0.42
C ILE A 524 23.75 -9.39 -0.63
N CYS A 525 24.76 -8.77 -0.02
CA CYS A 525 24.99 -7.33 -0.09
C CYS A 525 25.13 -6.85 -1.54
N TRP A 526 25.87 -7.58 -2.37
CA TRP A 526 26.14 -7.21 -3.76
C TRP A 526 25.34 -8.02 -4.80
N ARG A 527 24.36 -8.81 -4.35
CA ARG A 527 23.42 -9.52 -5.22
C ARG A 527 22.69 -8.54 -6.14
N LYS A 528 22.56 -8.89 -7.43
CA LYS A 528 21.68 -8.16 -8.35
C LYS A 528 20.24 -8.25 -7.86
N LYS A 529 19.49 -7.15 -8.02
CA LYS A 529 18.07 -7.12 -7.64
C LYS A 529 17.30 -8.28 -8.28
N SER A 530 16.52 -9.00 -7.46
CA SER A 530 15.53 -9.98 -7.88
C SER A 530 14.13 -9.39 -7.68
N PRO A 531 13.21 -9.54 -8.64
CA PRO A 531 11.82 -9.09 -8.47
C PRO A 531 11.07 -9.99 -7.48
N TYR A 532 9.82 -9.61 -7.14
CA TYR A 532 8.91 -10.47 -6.40
C TYR A 532 8.75 -11.81 -7.14
N PRO A 533 8.78 -12.96 -6.45
CA PRO A 533 8.64 -14.27 -7.10
C PRO A 533 7.35 -14.36 -7.91
N LYS A 534 7.46 -14.96 -9.10
CA LYS A 534 6.31 -15.29 -9.95
C LYS A 534 6.32 -16.76 -10.28
N THR A 535 5.15 -17.31 -10.62
CA THR A 535 5.10 -18.67 -11.15
C THR A 535 5.60 -18.72 -12.59
N HIS A 536 6.47 -19.70 -12.88
CA HIS A 536 6.89 -20.07 -14.22
C HIS A 536 6.13 -21.31 -14.72
N ASN A 537 5.30 -21.91 -13.88
CA ASN A 537 4.57 -23.14 -14.19
C ASN A 537 3.42 -22.86 -15.16
N PRO A 538 3.34 -23.56 -16.30
CA PRO A 538 2.31 -23.34 -17.32
C PRO A 538 0.88 -23.63 -16.83
N ILE A 539 0.70 -24.31 -15.70
CA ILE A 539 -0.62 -24.58 -15.11
C ILE A 539 -1.37 -23.26 -14.87
N TYR A 540 -0.69 -22.23 -14.36
CA TYR A 540 -1.32 -20.94 -14.10
C TYR A 540 -1.89 -20.30 -15.38
N PHE A 541 -1.10 -20.27 -16.45
CA PHE A 541 -1.55 -19.75 -17.75
C PHE A 541 -2.74 -20.53 -18.29
N ASN A 542 -2.67 -21.86 -18.27
CA ASN A 542 -3.74 -22.74 -18.76
C ASN A 542 -5.06 -22.56 -17.99
N GLU A 543 -4.98 -22.38 -16.67
CA GLU A 543 -6.17 -22.09 -15.85
C GLU A 543 -6.75 -20.71 -16.17
N CYS A 544 -5.93 -19.69 -16.41
CA CYS A 544 -6.40 -18.38 -16.87
C CYS A 544 -7.09 -18.47 -18.24
N VAL A 545 -6.48 -19.17 -19.22
CA VAL A 545 -7.09 -19.38 -20.56
C VAL A 545 -8.46 -20.04 -20.45
N LYS A 546 -8.57 -21.11 -19.67
CA LYS A 546 -9.84 -21.83 -19.48
C LYS A 546 -10.94 -20.93 -18.91
N ARG A 547 -10.61 -20.03 -17.99
CA ARG A 547 -11.56 -19.11 -17.36
C ARG A 547 -11.93 -17.98 -18.31
N VAL A 548 -10.96 -17.36 -18.97
CA VAL A 548 -11.21 -16.27 -19.93
C VAL A 548 -12.10 -16.74 -21.08
N ARG A 549 -11.86 -17.92 -21.66
CA ARG A 549 -12.73 -18.49 -22.70
C ARG A 549 -14.17 -18.74 -22.23
N LYS A 550 -14.41 -18.98 -20.92
CA LYS A 550 -15.75 -19.03 -20.37
C LYS A 550 -16.37 -17.63 -20.25
N ILE A 551 -15.57 -16.65 -19.81
CA ILE A 551 -15.98 -15.25 -19.67
C ILE A 551 -16.43 -14.70 -21.02
N LEU A 552 -15.64 -14.89 -22.09
CA LEU A 552 -15.96 -14.41 -23.44
C LEU A 552 -17.28 -14.97 -24.02
N LYS A 553 -17.79 -16.07 -23.47
CA LYS A 553 -19.10 -16.65 -23.87
C LYS A 553 -20.29 -16.11 -23.08
N LYS A 554 -20.06 -15.36 -21.98
CA LYS A 554 -21.12 -14.76 -21.20
C LYS A 554 -21.73 -13.55 -21.93
N ARG A 555 -22.99 -13.28 -21.66
CA ARG A 555 -23.59 -11.97 -21.96
C ARG A 555 -23.41 -11.10 -20.72
N SER A 556 -22.51 -10.13 -20.76
CA SER A 556 -22.20 -9.24 -19.66
C SER A 556 -21.82 -7.85 -20.15
N ILE A 557 -21.91 -6.83 -19.27
CA ILE A 557 -21.48 -5.47 -19.53
C ILE A 557 -19.99 -5.46 -19.92
N LEU A 558 -19.16 -6.25 -19.25
CA LEU A 558 -17.73 -6.34 -19.58
C LEU A 558 -17.51 -6.80 -21.03
N ASN A 559 -18.27 -7.79 -21.52
CA ASN A 559 -18.14 -8.28 -22.90
C ASN A 559 -18.65 -7.32 -23.97
N GLU A 560 -19.39 -6.27 -23.58
CA GLU A 560 -19.72 -5.16 -24.49
C GLU A 560 -18.50 -4.24 -24.71
N LEU A 561 -17.54 -4.23 -23.78
CA LEU A 561 -16.31 -3.46 -23.87
C LEU A 561 -15.15 -4.23 -24.52
N LEU A 562 -15.07 -5.56 -24.30
CA LEU A 562 -13.94 -6.39 -24.68
C LEU A 562 -13.95 -6.78 -26.17
N ASP A 563 -12.76 -6.77 -26.81
CA ASP A 563 -12.54 -7.41 -28.11
C ASP A 563 -12.09 -8.86 -27.94
N SER A 564 -12.98 -9.79 -28.23
CA SER A 564 -12.71 -11.21 -28.15
C SER A 564 -11.61 -11.70 -29.10
N LYS A 565 -11.42 -11.04 -30.25
CA LYS A 565 -10.37 -11.42 -31.23
C LYS A 565 -9.00 -11.04 -30.71
N GLY A 566 -8.84 -9.83 -30.17
CA GLY A 566 -7.59 -9.38 -29.57
C GLY A 566 -7.20 -10.25 -28.37
N ILE A 567 -8.17 -10.67 -27.56
CA ILE A 567 -7.92 -11.56 -26.43
C ILE A 567 -7.53 -12.98 -26.88
N GLU A 568 -8.19 -13.54 -27.92
CA GLU A 568 -7.78 -14.86 -28.46
C GLU A 568 -6.39 -14.80 -29.10
N ASP A 569 -5.98 -13.70 -29.76
CA ASP A 569 -4.60 -13.56 -30.26
C ASP A 569 -3.57 -13.60 -29.12
N ILE A 570 -3.86 -12.99 -27.97
CA ILE A 570 -3.01 -13.07 -26.77
C ILE A 570 -2.94 -14.51 -26.24
N ILE A 571 -4.04 -15.26 -26.29
CA ILE A 571 -4.10 -16.66 -25.83
C ILE A 571 -3.28 -17.56 -26.76
N GLU A 572 -3.43 -17.39 -28.08
CA GLU A 572 -2.77 -18.23 -29.08
C GLU A 572 -1.30 -17.89 -29.28
N ASN A 573 -0.93 -16.63 -29.02
CA ASN A 573 0.41 -16.10 -29.27
C ASN A 573 1.00 -15.39 -28.02
N PRO A 574 1.07 -16.03 -26.85
CA PRO A 574 1.49 -15.37 -25.60
C PRO A 574 2.91 -14.80 -25.66
N ASP A 575 3.79 -15.39 -26.45
CA ASP A 575 5.20 -14.96 -26.62
C ASP A 575 5.35 -13.69 -27.44
N LYS A 576 4.33 -13.24 -28.19
CA LYS A 576 4.32 -11.95 -28.86
C LYS A 576 4.33 -10.78 -27.83
N ILE A 577 3.86 -11.04 -26.59
CA ILE A 577 3.90 -10.05 -25.51
C ILE A 577 5.33 -9.99 -24.94
N THR A 578 6.21 -9.27 -25.62
CA THR A 578 7.61 -9.12 -25.21
C THR A 578 7.78 -8.11 -24.08
N ASN A 579 7.08 -6.99 -24.13
CA ASN A 579 7.10 -5.95 -23.10
C ASN A 579 6.03 -6.21 -22.05
N PRO A 580 6.34 -6.00 -20.75
CA PRO A 580 5.31 -6.03 -19.72
C PRO A 580 4.24 -4.97 -19.95
N TRP A 581 2.97 -5.35 -19.76
CA TRP A 581 1.87 -4.37 -19.81
C TRP A 581 1.77 -3.53 -18.52
N TYR A 582 2.34 -4.05 -17.40
CA TYR A 582 2.52 -3.31 -16.17
C TYR A 582 3.71 -3.87 -15.35
N GLY A 583 4.41 -2.97 -14.62
CA GLY A 583 5.56 -3.36 -13.80
C GLY A 583 6.73 -3.89 -14.62
N GLN A 584 7.37 -4.94 -14.12
CA GLN A 584 8.55 -5.55 -14.75
C GLN A 584 8.26 -6.90 -15.41
N LEU A 585 7.21 -7.60 -14.98
CA LEU A 585 7.01 -9.02 -15.27
C LEU A 585 5.63 -9.40 -15.80
N MET A 586 4.66 -8.49 -15.80
CA MET A 586 3.28 -8.81 -16.18
C MET A 586 3.15 -8.91 -17.70
N LYS A 587 2.93 -10.14 -18.18
CA LYS A 587 2.78 -10.47 -19.61
C LYS A 587 1.43 -11.16 -19.87
N ALA A 588 1.33 -11.97 -20.92
CA ALA A 588 0.08 -12.63 -21.33
C ALA A 588 -0.69 -13.32 -20.19
N PRO A 589 -0.08 -14.13 -19.30
CA PRO A 589 -0.82 -14.75 -18.19
C PRO A 589 -1.50 -13.73 -17.28
N GLN A 590 -0.82 -12.61 -17.00
CA GLN A 590 -1.34 -11.55 -16.12
C GLN A 590 -2.42 -10.72 -16.78
N ILE A 591 -2.37 -10.50 -18.10
CA ILE A 591 -3.45 -9.85 -18.84
C ILE A 591 -4.72 -10.70 -18.75
N LEU A 592 -4.60 -12.02 -18.96
CA LEU A 592 -5.74 -12.92 -18.83
C LEU A 592 -6.28 -12.97 -17.40
N ALA A 593 -5.41 -12.98 -16.40
CA ALA A 593 -5.80 -12.92 -15.01
C ALA A 593 -6.52 -11.60 -14.67
N TYR A 594 -6.09 -10.48 -15.27
CA TYR A 594 -6.76 -9.18 -15.09
C TYR A 594 -8.18 -9.17 -15.68
N ILE A 595 -8.39 -9.84 -16.81
CA ILE A 595 -9.73 -10.02 -17.38
C ILE A 595 -10.62 -10.85 -16.42
N ILE A 596 -10.07 -11.86 -15.73
CA ILE A 596 -10.79 -12.63 -14.72
C ILE A 596 -11.18 -11.74 -13.53
N GLU A 597 -10.26 -10.89 -13.07
CA GLU A 597 -10.55 -9.95 -11.99
C GLU A 597 -11.61 -8.92 -12.38
N LEU A 598 -11.56 -8.40 -13.64
CA LEU A 598 -12.57 -7.51 -14.19
C LEU A 598 -13.95 -8.17 -14.19
N ASP A 599 -14.09 -9.38 -14.75
CA ASP A 599 -15.38 -10.11 -14.81
C ASP A 599 -15.97 -10.28 -13.41
N TYR A 600 -15.12 -10.73 -12.47
CA TYR A 600 -15.55 -10.89 -11.08
C TYR A 600 -15.94 -9.56 -10.42
N TRP A 601 -15.21 -8.48 -10.68
CA TRP A 601 -15.48 -7.17 -10.09
C TRP A 601 -16.81 -6.59 -10.60
N PHE A 602 -17.06 -6.64 -11.91
CA PHE A 602 -18.32 -6.20 -12.48
C PHE A 602 -19.51 -6.96 -11.89
N ASP A 603 -19.39 -8.29 -11.79
CA ASP A 603 -20.45 -9.14 -11.25
C ASP A 603 -20.62 -8.94 -9.72
N LYS A 604 -19.55 -9.00 -8.95
CA LYS A 604 -19.57 -8.98 -7.48
C LYS A 604 -20.05 -7.66 -6.90
N TYR A 605 -19.66 -6.56 -7.51
CA TYR A 605 -20.02 -5.22 -7.05
C TYR A 605 -21.26 -4.67 -7.79
N ASN A 606 -21.84 -5.40 -8.73
CA ASN A 606 -22.94 -4.94 -9.60
C ASN A 606 -22.60 -3.59 -10.24
N VAL A 607 -21.42 -3.49 -10.86
CA VAL A 607 -20.91 -2.24 -11.41
C VAL A 607 -21.76 -1.77 -12.58
N GLU A 608 -22.24 -0.54 -12.51
CA GLU A 608 -23.02 0.14 -13.56
C GLU A 608 -22.14 1.18 -14.25
N ILE A 609 -22.21 1.24 -15.57
CA ILE A 609 -21.57 2.29 -16.38
C ILE A 609 -22.58 3.41 -16.61
N VAL A 610 -22.21 4.68 -16.33
CA VAL A 610 -23.08 5.86 -16.41
C VAL A 610 -22.47 7.00 -17.19
#